data_f2011b1a07ae35c9b2acfff31700c2b1
#
_entry.id   f2011b1a07ae35c9b2acfff31700c2b1
#
_cell.length_a   1.000
_cell.length_b   1.000
_cell.length_c   1.000
_cell.angle_alpha   90.00
_cell.angle_beta   90.00
_cell.angle_gamma   90.00
#
_symmetry.space_group_name_H-M   'P 1'
#
loop_
_entity.id
_entity.type
_entity.pdbx_description
1 polymer ?
#
loop_
_entity_poly.entity_id
_entity_poly.type
_entity_poly.pdbx_seq_one_letter_code
_entity_poly.pdbx_strand_id
1 'polypeptide(L)'
;MIDQAEASLLLKRTLDELKFRVGIDITSEYRYAAYVDYRSCVSLLFRNYYGMSYQTIANAMNRGHATVINSCRRGKNLLEGPQSNIHRAYENTKSIISYCEVMLGINTDNTESLQINVLDKIQDFIELNDLDHAQSEVLANGIIEKIQNRYCGI
;
A
#
# COMPACT_ATOMS: atom_id res chain seq x y z
N MET A 1 -2.79 17.72 4.81
CA MET A 1 -2.81 17.31 3.37
C MET A 1 -1.37 17.29 2.88
N ILE A 2 -0.95 16.22 2.24
CA ILE A 2 0.40 16.15 1.65
C ILE A 2 0.48 17.00 0.37
N ASP A 3 1.65 17.50 0.04
CA ASP A 3 1.82 18.21 -1.21
C ASP A 3 1.87 17.29 -2.43
N GLN A 4 1.81 17.82 -3.64
CA GLN A 4 1.76 17.03 -4.85
C GLN A 4 3.09 16.31 -5.14
N ALA A 5 4.22 16.83 -4.69
CA ALA A 5 5.51 16.17 -4.82
C ALA A 5 5.60 14.95 -3.90
N GLU A 6 5.14 15.07 -2.67
CA GLU A 6 5.03 13.95 -1.72
C GLU A 6 4.06 12.88 -2.22
N ALA A 7 2.90 13.28 -2.75
CA ALA A 7 1.93 12.36 -3.33
C ALA A 7 2.51 11.59 -4.53
N SER A 8 3.27 12.25 -5.38
CA SER A 8 3.93 11.62 -6.53
C SER A 8 5.01 10.63 -6.09
N LEU A 9 5.78 10.98 -5.07
CA LEU A 9 6.77 10.08 -4.48
C LEU A 9 6.09 8.85 -3.84
N LEU A 10 5.00 9.06 -3.11
CA LEU A 10 4.20 8.01 -2.50
C LEU A 10 3.62 7.07 -3.56
N LEU A 11 3.09 7.60 -4.65
CA LEU A 11 2.57 6.81 -5.76
C LEU A 11 3.67 5.94 -6.37
N LYS A 12 4.82 6.51 -6.69
CA LYS A 12 5.96 5.78 -7.24
C LYS A 12 6.40 4.65 -6.31
N ARG A 13 6.52 4.93 -5.01
CA ARG A 13 6.88 3.92 -4.02
C ARG A 13 5.84 2.82 -3.91
N THR A 14 4.56 3.17 -3.97
CA THR A 14 3.45 2.21 -3.96
C THR A 14 3.51 1.27 -5.16
N LEU A 15 3.80 1.78 -6.35
CA LEU A 15 3.95 0.96 -7.56
C LEU A 15 5.11 -0.04 -7.42
N ASP A 16 6.24 0.40 -6.88
CA ASP A 16 7.40 -0.47 -6.64
C ASP A 16 7.09 -1.56 -5.60
N GLU A 17 6.40 -1.22 -4.53
CA GLU A 17 6.00 -2.17 -3.49
C GLU A 17 4.94 -3.18 -3.99
N LEU A 18 4.00 -2.76 -4.82
CA LEU A 18 3.05 -3.67 -5.47
C LEU A 18 3.78 -4.71 -6.32
N LYS A 19 4.71 -4.27 -7.14
CA LYS A 19 5.53 -5.16 -7.96
C LYS A 19 6.34 -6.14 -7.11
N PHE A 20 6.92 -5.66 -6.03
CA PHE A 20 7.75 -6.48 -5.14
C PHE A 20 6.94 -7.47 -4.32
N ARG A 21 5.83 -7.04 -3.70
CA ARG A 21 5.05 -7.85 -2.75
C ARG A 21 4.01 -8.75 -3.41
N VAL A 22 3.35 -8.23 -4.43
CA VAL A 22 2.23 -8.91 -5.11
C VAL A 22 2.68 -9.53 -6.43
N GLY A 23 3.81 -9.08 -6.97
CA GLY A 23 4.32 -9.52 -8.26
C GLY A 23 3.57 -8.91 -9.45
N ILE A 24 2.83 -7.82 -9.23
CA ILE A 24 2.01 -7.14 -10.25
C ILE A 24 2.62 -5.79 -10.59
N ASP A 25 3.15 -5.69 -11.80
CA ASP A 25 3.61 -4.43 -12.39
C ASP A 25 2.47 -3.77 -13.16
N ILE A 26 1.75 -2.86 -12.51
CA ILE A 26 0.60 -2.19 -13.12
C ILE A 26 0.98 -1.14 -14.18
N THR A 27 2.26 -0.84 -14.34
CA THR A 27 2.78 -0.02 -15.45
C THR A 27 2.94 -0.82 -16.74
N SER A 28 2.90 -2.15 -16.65
CA SER A 28 2.99 -3.06 -17.80
C SER A 28 1.74 -3.02 -18.68
N GLU A 29 1.83 -3.58 -19.88
CA GLU A 29 0.71 -3.65 -20.82
C GLU A 29 -0.28 -4.78 -20.53
N TYR A 30 0.00 -5.64 -19.55
CA TYR A 30 -0.86 -6.78 -19.22
C TYR A 30 -2.28 -6.35 -18.84
N ARG A 31 -3.27 -7.08 -19.34
CA ARG A 31 -4.70 -6.84 -19.12
C ARG A 31 -5.39 -7.95 -18.32
N TYR A 32 -4.64 -8.77 -17.63
CA TYR A 32 -5.21 -9.75 -16.73
C TYR A 32 -6.08 -9.07 -15.65
N ALA A 33 -7.12 -9.76 -15.21
CA ALA A 33 -8.09 -9.22 -14.26
C ALA A 33 -7.43 -8.61 -13.00
N ALA A 34 -6.44 -9.28 -12.43
CA ALA A 34 -5.72 -8.77 -11.27
C ALA A 34 -5.01 -7.44 -11.54
N TYR A 35 -4.35 -7.30 -12.70
CA TYR A 35 -3.69 -6.05 -13.11
C TYR A 35 -4.68 -4.90 -13.24
N VAL A 36 -5.83 -5.18 -13.86
CA VAL A 36 -6.91 -4.19 -14.04
C VAL A 36 -7.50 -3.79 -12.69
N ASP A 37 -7.70 -4.75 -11.77
CA ASP A 37 -8.21 -4.49 -10.43
C ASP A 37 -7.25 -3.60 -9.62
N TYR A 38 -5.95 -3.91 -9.60
CA TYR A 38 -4.96 -3.09 -8.91
C TYR A 38 -4.81 -1.70 -9.52
N ARG A 39 -4.86 -1.55 -10.84
CA ARG A 39 -4.89 -0.23 -11.49
C ARG A 39 -6.08 0.59 -11.06
N SER A 40 -7.26 -0.03 -10.99
CA SER A 40 -8.48 0.62 -10.53
C SER A 40 -8.36 1.08 -9.07
N CYS A 41 -7.83 0.22 -8.20
CA CYS A 41 -7.64 0.53 -6.78
C CYS A 41 -6.63 1.66 -6.55
N VAL A 42 -5.46 1.60 -7.20
CA VAL A 42 -4.44 2.63 -7.10
C VAL A 42 -4.97 3.97 -7.61
N SER A 43 -5.59 3.97 -8.78
CA SER A 43 -6.16 5.18 -9.37
C SER A 43 -7.21 5.83 -8.46
N LEU A 44 -8.11 5.02 -7.93
CA LEU A 44 -9.19 5.49 -7.06
C LEU A 44 -8.65 6.05 -5.74
N LEU A 45 -7.73 5.35 -5.09
CA LEU A 45 -7.14 5.76 -3.82
C LEU A 45 -6.34 7.05 -3.95
N PHE A 46 -5.46 7.15 -4.94
CA PHE A 46 -4.67 8.35 -5.14
C PHE A 46 -5.51 9.55 -5.60
N ARG A 47 -6.56 9.32 -6.37
CA ARG A 47 -7.50 10.38 -6.73
C ARG A 47 -8.27 10.90 -5.52
N ASN A 48 -8.85 10.00 -4.72
CA ASN A 48 -9.77 10.36 -3.65
C ASN A 48 -9.07 10.85 -2.37
N TYR A 49 -7.98 10.21 -1.96
CA TYR A 49 -7.31 10.52 -0.71
C TYR A 49 -6.18 11.56 -0.84
N TYR A 50 -5.54 11.63 -2.01
CA TYR A 50 -4.40 12.53 -2.22
C TYR A 50 -4.70 13.64 -3.22
N GLY A 51 -5.89 13.67 -3.80
CA GLY A 51 -6.32 14.72 -4.73
C GLY A 51 -5.48 14.81 -6.00
N MET A 52 -4.81 13.73 -6.39
CA MET A 52 -3.97 13.72 -7.59
C MET A 52 -4.80 13.86 -8.86
N SER A 53 -4.27 14.60 -9.83
CA SER A 53 -4.92 14.69 -11.13
C SER A 53 -4.89 13.35 -11.87
N TYR A 54 -5.90 13.11 -12.71
CA TYR A 54 -5.92 11.90 -13.54
C TYR A 54 -4.70 11.83 -14.47
N GLN A 55 -4.22 12.98 -14.94
CA GLN A 55 -3.04 13.03 -15.81
C GLN A 55 -1.77 12.62 -15.08
N THR A 56 -1.58 13.06 -13.83
CA THR A 56 -0.42 12.67 -13.01
C THR A 56 -0.43 11.17 -12.73
N ILE A 57 -1.59 10.62 -12.36
CA ILE A 57 -1.75 9.18 -12.15
C ILE A 57 -1.48 8.40 -13.45
N ALA A 58 -2.03 8.87 -14.57
CA ALA A 58 -1.85 8.25 -15.88
C ALA A 58 -0.37 8.19 -16.28
N ASN A 59 0.35 9.28 -16.09
CA ASN A 59 1.78 9.34 -16.39
C ASN A 59 2.58 8.34 -15.55
N ALA A 60 2.29 8.25 -14.25
CA ALA A 60 2.97 7.31 -13.34
C ALA A 60 2.69 5.84 -13.72
N MET A 61 1.49 5.53 -14.17
CA MET A 61 1.10 4.17 -14.57
C MET A 61 1.35 3.85 -16.04
N ASN A 62 1.94 4.76 -16.79
CA ASN A 62 2.15 4.60 -18.23
C ASN A 62 0.85 4.29 -18.98
N ARG A 63 -0.20 5.07 -18.69
CA ARG A 63 -1.55 4.92 -19.27
C ARG A 63 -2.08 6.25 -19.79
N GLY A 64 -3.10 6.17 -20.65
CA GLY A 64 -3.80 7.36 -21.08
C GLY A 64 -4.74 7.92 -20.00
N HIS A 65 -4.96 9.22 -20.03
CA HIS A 65 -5.85 9.94 -19.12
C HIS A 65 -7.26 9.33 -19.04
N ALA A 66 -7.87 9.04 -20.20
CA ALA A 66 -9.19 8.40 -20.26
C ALA A 66 -9.22 7.02 -19.60
N THR A 67 -8.13 6.25 -19.70
CA THR A 67 -8.00 4.94 -19.08
C THR A 67 -8.06 5.06 -17.55
N VAL A 68 -7.39 6.07 -16.98
CA VAL A 68 -7.39 6.29 -15.52
C VAL A 68 -8.77 6.73 -15.03
N ILE A 69 -9.47 7.58 -15.75
CA ILE A 69 -10.86 7.97 -15.45
C ILE A 69 -11.76 6.74 -15.42
N ASN A 70 -11.65 5.88 -16.43
CA ASN A 70 -12.43 4.65 -16.51
C ASN A 70 -12.05 3.66 -15.39
N SER A 71 -10.78 3.57 -15.04
CA SER A 71 -10.29 2.76 -13.91
C SER A 71 -10.89 3.22 -12.58
N CYS A 72 -10.93 4.51 -12.32
CA CYS A 72 -11.55 5.08 -11.12
C CYS A 72 -13.05 4.77 -11.07
N ARG A 73 -13.75 4.97 -12.16
CA ARG A 73 -15.19 4.67 -12.26
C ARG A 73 -15.47 3.18 -12.04
N ARG A 74 -14.70 2.32 -12.69
CA ARG A 74 -14.79 0.87 -12.52
C ARG A 74 -14.54 0.47 -11.07
N GLY A 75 -13.48 0.97 -10.47
CA GLY A 75 -13.13 0.68 -9.08
C GLY A 75 -14.24 1.06 -8.12
N LYS A 76 -14.78 2.27 -8.25
CA LYS A 76 -15.91 2.75 -7.44
C LYS A 76 -17.12 1.83 -7.57
N ASN A 77 -17.54 1.53 -8.79
CA ASN A 77 -18.72 0.70 -9.04
C ASN A 77 -18.57 -0.71 -8.49
N LEU A 78 -17.41 -1.33 -8.64
CA LEU A 78 -17.19 -2.70 -8.17
C LEU A 78 -17.05 -2.78 -6.65
N LEU A 79 -16.49 -1.75 -6.00
CA LEU A 79 -16.37 -1.71 -4.54
C LEU A 79 -17.71 -1.45 -3.85
N GLU A 80 -18.68 -0.83 -4.52
CA GLU A 80 -20.06 -0.68 -4.04
C GLU A 80 -20.87 -1.99 -4.14
N GLY A 81 -20.39 -2.96 -4.91
CA GLY A 81 -21.02 -4.26 -5.10
C GLY A 81 -20.63 -5.31 -4.05
N PRO A 82 -21.03 -6.57 -4.28
CA PRO A 82 -20.69 -7.67 -3.37
C PRO A 82 -19.20 -7.94 -3.31
N GLN A 83 -18.75 -8.55 -2.22
CA GLN A 83 -17.35 -8.91 -2.00
C GLN A 83 -16.76 -9.72 -3.17
N SER A 84 -15.62 -9.26 -3.66
CA SER A 84 -14.97 -9.84 -4.84
C SER A 84 -13.45 -9.63 -4.78
N ASN A 85 -12.74 -10.09 -5.81
CA ASN A 85 -11.29 -9.93 -5.91
C ASN A 85 -10.83 -8.47 -5.84
N ILE A 86 -11.63 -7.52 -6.31
CA ILE A 86 -11.29 -6.10 -6.25
C ILE A 86 -11.27 -5.59 -4.80
N HIS A 87 -12.11 -6.10 -3.92
CA HIS A 87 -12.07 -5.75 -2.50
C HIS A 87 -10.76 -6.17 -1.85
N ARG A 88 -10.26 -7.37 -2.19
CA ARG A 88 -8.96 -7.83 -1.74
C ARG A 88 -7.83 -6.94 -2.29
N ALA A 89 -7.86 -6.62 -3.57
CA ALA A 89 -6.90 -5.72 -4.19
C ALA A 89 -6.92 -4.33 -3.55
N TYR A 90 -8.10 -3.82 -3.21
CA TYR A 90 -8.27 -2.55 -2.53
C TYR A 90 -7.65 -2.54 -1.12
N GLU A 91 -7.95 -3.55 -0.32
CA GLU A 91 -7.38 -3.67 1.04
C GLU A 91 -5.86 -3.87 1.00
N ASN A 92 -5.34 -4.69 0.09
CA ASN A 92 -3.91 -4.85 -0.11
C ASN A 92 -3.24 -3.53 -0.52
N THR A 93 -3.85 -2.79 -1.43
CA THR A 93 -3.31 -1.49 -1.88
C THR A 93 -3.31 -0.47 -0.75
N LYS A 94 -4.37 -0.40 0.04
CA LYS A 94 -4.44 0.46 1.23
C LYS A 94 -3.32 0.15 2.22
N SER A 95 -3.10 -1.12 2.51
CA SER A 95 -2.03 -1.57 3.41
C SER A 95 -0.65 -1.19 2.89
N ILE A 96 -0.42 -1.35 1.60
CA ILE A 96 0.84 -0.97 0.95
C ILE A 96 1.05 0.54 0.98
N ILE A 97 0.02 1.33 0.70
CA ILE A 97 0.10 2.80 0.77
C ILE A 97 0.42 3.24 2.20
N SER A 98 -0.28 2.73 3.20
CA SER A 98 -0.02 3.05 4.60
C SER A 98 1.41 2.72 5.01
N TYR A 99 1.93 1.60 4.58
CA TYR A 99 3.32 1.22 4.78
C TYR A 99 4.30 2.21 4.12
N CYS A 100 4.03 2.60 2.87
CA CYS A 100 4.87 3.57 2.15
C CYS A 100 4.82 4.96 2.80
N GLU A 101 3.66 5.39 3.31
CA GLU A 101 3.53 6.64 4.07
C GLU A 101 4.44 6.66 5.29
N VAL A 102 4.43 5.58 6.06
CA VAL A 102 5.32 5.42 7.23
C VAL A 102 6.78 5.49 6.81
N MET A 103 7.16 4.75 5.78
CA MET A 103 8.54 4.69 5.30
C MET A 103 9.05 6.03 4.77
N LEU A 104 8.17 6.83 4.18
CA LEU A 104 8.50 8.16 3.65
C LEU A 104 8.31 9.28 4.68
N GLY A 105 7.78 8.98 5.87
CA GLY A 105 7.49 9.96 6.91
C GLY A 105 6.41 10.97 6.52
N ILE A 106 5.50 10.59 5.60
CA ILE A 106 4.51 11.50 5.01
C ILE A 106 3.32 11.73 5.93
N ASN A 107 2.93 10.74 6.73
CA ASN A 107 1.72 10.82 7.56
C ASN A 107 1.98 10.32 8.99
N THR A 108 2.22 11.28 9.89
CA THR A 108 2.51 10.97 11.31
C THR A 108 1.31 10.42 12.08
N ASP A 109 0.09 10.77 11.69
CA ASP A 109 -1.14 10.32 12.36
C ASP A 109 -1.38 8.82 12.13
N ASN A 110 -1.07 8.33 10.93
CA ASN A 110 -1.14 6.90 10.61
C ASN A 110 0.04 6.10 11.20
N THR A 111 1.15 6.74 11.53
CA THR A 111 2.32 6.07 12.10
C THR A 111 2.01 5.52 13.49
N GLU A 112 1.31 6.28 14.32
CA GLU A 112 0.90 5.83 15.65
C GLU A 112 -0.05 4.63 15.59
N SER A 113 -1.06 4.67 14.72
CA SER A 113 -2.02 3.57 14.56
C SER A 113 -1.37 2.32 13.96
N LEU A 114 -0.38 2.47 13.09
CA LEU A 114 0.37 1.35 12.50
C LEU A 114 1.34 0.74 13.51
N GLN A 115 2.03 1.56 14.32
CA GLN A 115 2.89 1.09 15.39
C GLN A 115 2.08 0.33 16.45
N ILE A 116 0.93 0.84 16.86
CA ILE A 116 0.02 0.16 17.78
C ILE A 116 -0.41 -1.19 17.19
N ASN A 117 -0.80 -1.22 15.92
CA ASN A 117 -1.27 -2.44 15.26
C ASN A 117 -0.17 -3.50 15.10
N VAL A 118 1.08 -3.10 14.84
CA VAL A 118 2.24 -4.00 14.78
C VAL A 118 2.58 -4.52 16.19
N LEU A 119 2.56 -3.66 17.19
CA LEU A 119 2.80 -4.04 18.57
C LEU A 119 1.73 -5.00 19.09
N ASP A 120 0.45 -4.75 18.79
CA ASP A 120 -0.65 -5.64 19.16
C ASP A 120 -0.48 -7.03 18.53
N LYS A 121 -0.13 -7.10 17.25
CA LYS A 121 0.12 -8.37 16.56
C LYS A 121 1.34 -9.12 17.11
N ILE A 122 2.38 -8.41 17.48
CA ILE A 122 3.55 -9.01 18.15
C ILE A 122 3.14 -9.55 19.50
N GLN A 123 2.36 -8.81 20.27
CA GLN A 123 1.85 -9.22 21.57
C GLN A 123 0.98 -10.49 21.44
N ASP A 124 0.04 -10.49 20.52
CA ASP A 124 -0.81 -11.67 20.22
C ASP A 124 0.03 -12.90 19.86
N PHE A 125 1.08 -12.71 19.04
CA PHE A 125 1.98 -13.80 18.66
C PHE A 125 2.75 -14.35 19.86
N ILE A 126 3.22 -13.47 20.73
CA ILE A 126 3.94 -13.84 21.97
C ILE A 126 3.03 -14.66 22.88
N GLU A 127 1.80 -14.20 23.09
CA GLU A 127 0.79 -14.86 23.92
C GLU A 127 0.38 -16.23 23.35
N LEU A 128 0.13 -16.30 22.03
CA LEU A 128 -0.25 -17.54 21.34
C LEU A 128 0.84 -18.62 21.38
N ASN A 129 2.10 -18.24 21.42
CA ASN A 129 3.23 -19.18 21.41
C ASN A 129 3.88 -19.38 22.78
N ASP A 130 3.29 -18.78 23.83
CA ASP A 130 3.75 -18.91 25.24
C ASP A 130 5.25 -18.61 25.38
N LEU A 131 5.69 -17.52 24.72
CA LEU A 131 7.10 -17.10 24.72
C LEU A 131 7.46 -16.45 26.04
N ASP A 132 8.61 -16.83 26.60
CA ASP A 132 9.14 -16.13 27.76
C ASP A 132 9.70 -14.74 27.41
N HIS A 133 10.06 -13.96 28.42
CA HIS A 133 10.55 -12.59 28.24
C HIS A 133 11.79 -12.53 27.33
N ALA A 134 12.73 -13.46 27.50
CA ALA A 134 13.95 -13.49 26.70
C ALA A 134 13.67 -13.84 25.22
N GLN A 135 12.78 -14.80 24.98
CA GLN A 135 12.35 -15.18 23.63
C GLN A 135 11.57 -14.05 22.95
N SER A 136 10.72 -13.34 23.69
CA SER A 136 9.98 -12.20 23.20
C SER A 136 10.90 -11.05 22.82
N GLU A 137 11.93 -10.77 23.59
CA GLU A 137 12.93 -9.73 23.31
C GLU A 137 13.76 -10.07 22.06
N VAL A 138 14.20 -11.31 21.91
CA VAL A 138 14.90 -11.78 20.70
C VAL A 138 14.03 -11.66 19.46
N LEU A 139 12.76 -12.03 19.55
CA LEU A 139 11.81 -11.90 18.44
C LEU A 139 11.59 -10.43 18.05
N ALA A 140 11.35 -9.56 19.03
CA ALA A 140 11.15 -8.13 18.79
C ALA A 140 12.38 -7.47 18.14
N ASN A 141 13.56 -7.75 18.67
CA ASN A 141 14.82 -7.25 18.13
C ASN A 141 15.09 -7.78 16.72
N GLY A 142 14.81 -9.05 16.45
CA GLY A 142 14.93 -9.65 15.12
C GLY A 142 13.99 -9.01 14.08
N ILE A 143 12.78 -8.68 14.48
CA ILE A 143 11.81 -7.97 13.61
C ILE A 143 12.30 -6.55 13.35
N ILE A 144 12.73 -5.81 14.36
CA ILE A 144 13.24 -4.45 14.25
C ILE A 144 14.48 -4.43 13.34
N GLU A 145 15.42 -5.34 13.54
CA GLU A 145 16.63 -5.45 12.70
C GLU A 145 16.30 -5.73 11.24
N LYS A 146 15.36 -6.64 10.96
CA LYS A 146 14.91 -6.92 9.60
C LYS A 146 14.25 -5.71 8.96
N ILE A 147 13.44 -4.97 9.71
CA ILE A 147 12.83 -3.74 9.23
C ILE A 147 13.90 -2.69 8.94
N GLN A 148 14.85 -2.48 9.85
CA GLN A 148 15.95 -1.52 9.67
C GLN A 148 16.84 -1.88 8.48
N ASN A 149 17.24 -3.14 8.35
CA ASN A 149 18.09 -3.61 7.25
C ASN A 149 17.40 -3.54 5.89
N ARG A 150 16.10 -3.73 5.86
CA ARG A 150 15.32 -3.70 4.61
C ARG A 150 15.03 -2.28 4.12
N TYR A 151 14.90 -1.32 5.04
CA TYR A 151 14.40 0.03 4.75
C TYR A 151 15.42 1.14 5.01
N CYS A 152 16.40 0.91 5.88
CA CYS A 152 17.54 1.79 6.14
C CYS A 152 18.85 1.23 5.58
N GLY A 153 18.86 0.00 5.10
CA GLY A 153 20.00 -0.64 4.45
C GLY A 153 20.23 -0.05 3.07
N ILE A 154 21.28 0.61 2.96
CA ILE A 154 21.87 1.09 1.73
C ILE A 154 22.44 -0.11 0.96
#